data_73b4ff0c523f84074f1642d77a8c621d
#
_entry.id   73b4ff0c523f84074f1642d77a8c621d
#
_cell.length_a   1.000
_cell.length_b   1.000
_cell.length_c   1.000
_cell.angle_alpha   90.00
_cell.angle_beta   90.00
_cell.angle_gamma   90.00
#
_symmetry.space_group_name_H-M   'P 1'
#
loop_
_entity.id
_entity.type
_entity.pdbx_description
1 polymer ?
#
loop_
_entity_poly.entity_id
_entity_poly.type
_entity_poly.pdbx_seq_one_letter_code
_entity_poly.pdbx_strand_id
1 'polypeptide(L)'
;MTDRTPSAAPRRRFLKNATAGAVGTAALAAPMVSTAQTVSFRFQSTWPAKDIFHEYANDFAKKINDMAGNRLKIEVLPAGSVVPAFQLLDAVSKGTLDGGHGVVAYHYGKNSALALWGSGPGFGMDPNMLLAWHYYGGGEALLQEIYRSINIDVVSFLYGPMPTQPFGWFKKPIARVDDIKGMKFRTVGLAVDMYTDMGAAVNPLPGGEIVPALDRGLIDGAEFNNASSDRLLGFPDVVKNCMLQSFHQSTEQFEILFNRAKYNALPADLKKTIDYAVEAASADMSWKAVDRNSKDYEELKKAGVNFYKTPDAILRAQLAAWDKIIEKKGTENPLFKKVIDAQRAFARRAGAWQNDYLVDFKMAYNHYFARR
;
A
#
# COMPACT_ATOMS: atom_id res chain seq x y z
N MET A 1 95.98 16.62 34.97
CA MET A 1 95.16 16.94 36.13
C MET A 1 94.31 18.20 35.79
N THR A 2 93.14 18.06 35.29
CA THR A 2 92.10 19.10 35.31
C THR A 2 90.76 18.44 34.98
N ASP A 3 89.99 18.48 35.99
CA ASP A 3 88.63 17.99 36.05
C ASP A 3 87.71 18.87 35.19
N ARG A 4 86.83 18.31 34.36
CA ARG A 4 85.76 19.01 33.65
C ARG A 4 84.46 18.26 33.78
N THR A 5 83.62 18.74 34.70
CA THR A 5 82.21 18.38 34.78
C THR A 5 81.41 18.94 33.60
N PRO A 6 80.48 18.18 32.98
CA PRO A 6 79.65 18.69 31.94
C PRO A 6 78.34 19.34 32.45
N SER A 7 78.06 20.52 31.91
CA SER A 7 76.91 21.40 32.17
C SER A 7 75.55 20.72 31.75
N ALA A 8 74.60 20.75 32.69
CA ALA A 8 73.25 20.15 32.53
C ALA A 8 72.22 21.22 32.13
N ALA A 9 72.32 21.79 30.94
CA ALA A 9 71.40 22.93 30.61
C ALA A 9 70.79 22.96 29.19
N PRO A 10 70.49 21.88 28.45
CA PRO A 10 69.52 22.00 27.34
C PRO A 10 68.25 21.18 27.46
N ARG A 11 68.09 20.29 28.44
CA ARG A 11 66.88 19.42 28.48
C ARG A 11 65.60 20.10 28.98
N ARG A 12 65.68 21.15 29.80
CA ARG A 12 64.50 21.86 30.34
C ARG A 12 63.84 22.83 29.35
N ARG A 13 64.54 23.33 28.34
CA ARG A 13 64.01 24.24 27.34
C ARG A 13 63.20 23.55 26.25
N PHE A 14 63.57 22.28 25.93
CA PHE A 14 62.89 21.46 24.93
C PHE A 14 61.49 20.99 25.41
N LEU A 15 61.41 20.65 26.72
CA LEU A 15 60.12 20.23 27.31
C LEU A 15 59.10 21.39 27.49
N LYS A 16 59.58 22.63 27.67
CA LYS A 16 58.65 23.76 27.73
C LYS A 16 58.07 24.17 26.37
N ASN A 17 58.78 23.93 25.30
CA ASN A 17 58.30 24.22 23.94
C ASN A 17 57.46 23.04 23.38
N ALA A 18 57.63 21.81 23.87
CA ALA A 18 56.79 20.67 23.46
C ALA A 18 55.38 20.71 24.09
N THR A 19 55.22 21.28 25.28
CA THR A 19 53.90 21.46 25.92
C THR A 19 53.10 22.60 25.34
N ALA A 20 53.72 23.64 24.77
CA ALA A 20 53.01 24.72 24.10
C ALA A 20 52.50 24.34 22.69
N GLY A 21 53.15 23.37 22.02
CA GLY A 21 52.70 22.83 20.71
C GLY A 21 51.57 21.81 20.80
N ALA A 22 51.44 21.09 21.94
CA ALA A 22 50.42 20.03 22.10
C ALA A 22 49.04 20.58 22.47
N VAL A 23 48.95 21.80 23.01
CA VAL A 23 47.63 22.42 23.34
C VAL A 23 46.99 23.08 22.12
N GLY A 24 47.77 23.47 21.11
CA GLY A 24 47.25 24.10 19.89
C GLY A 24 46.68 23.10 18.87
N THR A 25 47.14 21.81 18.87
CA THR A 25 46.69 20.79 17.94
C THR A 25 45.55 19.96 18.49
N ALA A 26 45.32 19.93 19.80
CA ALA A 26 44.16 19.22 20.39
C ALA A 26 42.83 19.97 20.18
N ALA A 27 42.84 21.28 19.92
CA ALA A 27 41.62 22.05 19.64
C ALA A 27 41.10 21.91 18.20
N LEU A 28 41.90 21.33 17.27
CA LEU A 28 41.50 21.12 15.88
C LEU A 28 40.96 19.71 15.60
N ALA A 29 40.97 18.79 16.58
CA ALA A 29 40.54 17.42 16.48
C ALA A 29 39.22 17.12 17.25
N ALA A 30 38.48 18.14 17.66
CA ALA A 30 37.11 17.91 18.06
C ALA A 30 36.32 17.44 16.81
N PRO A 31 35.71 16.25 16.80
CA PRO A 31 34.87 15.88 15.70
C PRO A 31 33.80 16.97 15.59
N MET A 32 33.80 17.72 14.49
CA MET A 32 32.65 18.54 14.14
C MET A 32 31.52 17.55 13.93
N VAL A 33 30.75 17.34 14.99
CA VAL A 33 29.43 16.70 14.85
C VAL A 33 28.63 17.66 14.01
N SER A 34 28.68 17.50 12.70
CA SER A 34 27.74 18.11 11.81
C SER A 34 26.39 17.57 12.23
N THR A 35 25.64 18.37 12.98
CA THR A 35 24.23 18.14 13.22
C THR A 35 23.53 18.35 11.87
N ALA A 36 23.53 17.31 11.04
CA ALA A 36 22.76 17.33 9.80
C ALA A 36 21.31 17.66 10.19
N GLN A 37 20.81 18.74 9.63
CA GLN A 37 19.44 19.19 9.91
C GLN A 37 18.49 18.03 9.57
N THR A 38 17.63 17.65 10.53
CA THR A 38 16.61 16.61 10.32
C THR A 38 15.66 17.05 9.21
N VAL A 39 15.55 16.27 8.17
CA VAL A 39 14.53 16.43 7.13
C VAL A 39 13.21 15.90 7.70
N SER A 40 12.17 16.73 7.73
CA SER A 40 10.85 16.32 8.21
C SER A 40 9.87 16.31 7.06
N PHE A 41 9.18 15.18 6.86
CA PHE A 41 8.14 15.00 5.85
C PHE A 41 6.78 14.82 6.49
N ARG A 42 5.79 15.57 5.99
CA ARG A 42 4.39 15.47 6.37
C ARG A 42 3.64 14.67 5.32
N PHE A 43 3.20 13.49 5.72
CA PHE A 43 2.38 12.58 4.93
C PHE A 43 0.92 12.66 5.36
N GLN A 44 0.03 12.26 4.49
CA GLN A 44 -1.35 11.92 4.81
C GLN A 44 -1.69 10.55 4.23
N SER A 45 -2.44 9.74 4.97
CA SER A 45 -3.05 8.53 4.41
C SER A 45 -4.45 8.79 3.87
N THR A 46 -4.97 7.90 3.03
CA THR A 46 -6.36 7.94 2.56
C THR A 46 -7.33 7.25 3.52
N TRP A 47 -6.86 6.87 4.71
CA TRP A 47 -7.57 6.03 5.68
C TRP A 47 -7.99 6.81 6.92
N PRO A 48 -9.19 6.51 7.49
CA PRO A 48 -9.57 7.01 8.81
C PRO A 48 -8.57 6.58 9.89
N ALA A 49 -8.40 7.40 10.94
CA ALA A 49 -7.44 7.14 12.01
C ALA A 49 -7.62 5.77 12.71
N LYS A 50 -8.86 5.26 12.75
CA LYS A 50 -9.19 3.96 13.37
C LYS A 50 -8.95 2.75 12.47
N ASP A 51 -8.69 2.95 11.16
CA ASP A 51 -8.49 1.87 10.20
C ASP A 51 -7.10 1.25 10.38
N ILE A 52 -7.01 -0.09 10.28
CA ILE A 52 -5.74 -0.82 10.27
C ILE A 52 -4.81 -0.34 9.14
N PHE A 53 -5.35 0.22 8.07
CA PHE A 53 -4.56 0.76 6.96
C PHE A 53 -3.81 2.03 7.36
N HIS A 54 -4.39 2.85 8.26
CA HIS A 54 -3.67 3.97 8.85
C HIS A 54 -2.57 3.48 9.81
N GLU A 55 -2.79 2.38 10.54
CA GLU A 55 -1.77 1.72 11.33
C GLU A 55 -0.60 1.27 10.44
N TYR A 56 -0.85 0.64 9.29
CA TYR A 56 0.21 0.23 8.35
C TYR A 56 1.00 1.41 7.78
N ALA A 57 0.34 2.54 7.52
CA ALA A 57 1.02 3.77 7.10
C ALA A 57 1.97 4.29 8.20
N ASN A 58 1.55 4.23 9.46
CA ASN A 58 2.38 4.59 10.60
C ASN A 58 3.52 3.59 10.84
N ASP A 59 3.29 2.29 10.63
CA ASP A 59 4.33 1.26 10.72
C ASP A 59 5.45 1.48 9.69
N PHE A 60 5.09 1.86 8.47
CA PHE A 60 6.07 2.27 7.45
C PHE A 60 6.88 3.49 7.90
N ALA A 61 6.19 4.55 8.34
CA ALA A 61 6.86 5.77 8.81
C ALA A 61 7.77 5.49 10.01
N LYS A 62 7.32 4.64 10.95
CA LYS A 62 8.12 4.23 12.09
C LYS A 62 9.41 3.52 11.67
N LYS A 63 9.35 2.60 10.71
CA LYS A 63 10.54 1.90 10.20
C LYS A 63 11.57 2.88 9.62
N ILE A 64 11.11 3.87 8.84
CA ILE A 64 12.01 4.93 8.34
C ILE A 64 12.59 5.74 9.50
N ASN A 65 11.75 6.20 10.43
CA ASN A 65 12.17 7.03 11.55
C ASN A 65 13.21 6.32 12.44
N ASP A 66 13.05 5.01 12.66
CA ASP A 66 13.99 4.19 13.43
C ASP A 66 15.34 4.01 12.70
N MET A 67 15.32 3.79 11.38
CA MET A 67 16.52 3.52 10.60
C MET A 67 17.29 4.76 10.16
N ALA A 68 16.62 5.91 10.05
CA ALA A 68 17.24 7.13 9.53
C ALA A 68 18.14 7.87 10.53
N GLY A 69 18.21 7.43 11.79
CA GLY A 69 19.08 8.02 12.81
C GLY A 69 18.86 9.52 13.01
N ASN A 70 17.63 9.97 13.15
CA ASN A 70 17.20 11.37 13.26
C ASN A 70 17.49 12.28 12.05
N ARG A 71 17.94 11.74 10.92
CA ARG A 71 18.19 12.53 9.71
C ARG A 71 16.94 12.68 8.82
N LEU A 72 15.99 11.74 8.91
CA LEU A 72 14.69 11.82 8.25
C LEU A 72 13.59 11.45 9.25
N LYS A 73 12.54 12.25 9.28
CA LYS A 73 11.34 12.00 10.08
C LYS A 73 10.10 12.10 9.20
N ILE A 74 9.26 11.07 9.23
CA ILE A 74 7.96 11.07 8.56
C ILE A 74 6.87 11.08 9.64
N GLU A 75 5.92 12.02 9.52
CA GLU A 75 4.68 12.07 10.27
C GLU A 75 3.53 11.74 9.31
N VAL A 76 2.60 10.85 9.72
CA VAL A 76 1.46 10.45 8.90
C VAL A 76 0.15 10.93 9.52
N LEU A 77 -0.54 11.81 8.84
CA LEU A 77 -1.86 12.30 9.21
C LEU A 77 -2.96 11.38 8.65
N PRO A 78 -4.09 11.20 9.34
CA PRO A 78 -5.22 10.45 8.81
C PRO A 78 -5.93 11.19 7.67
N ALA A 79 -6.81 10.49 6.96
CA ALA A 79 -7.61 11.04 5.87
C ALA A 79 -8.38 12.30 6.28
N GLY A 80 -8.39 13.29 5.39
CA GLY A 80 -9.13 14.54 5.60
C GLY A 80 -8.41 15.59 6.47
N SER A 81 -7.21 15.30 6.98
CA SER A 81 -6.46 16.26 7.81
C SER A 81 -5.97 17.47 7.00
N VAL A 82 -5.59 17.27 5.75
CA VAL A 82 -5.10 18.33 4.83
C VAL A 82 -5.97 18.38 3.58
N VAL A 83 -6.22 17.23 2.96
CA VAL A 83 -7.06 17.12 1.74
C VAL A 83 -8.01 15.92 1.84
N PRO A 84 -9.15 15.94 1.11
CA PRO A 84 -9.98 14.75 0.94
C PRO A 84 -9.18 13.55 0.40
N ALA A 85 -9.56 12.32 0.77
CA ALA A 85 -8.80 11.11 0.46
C ALA A 85 -8.46 10.96 -1.04
N PHE A 86 -9.42 11.20 -1.94
CA PHE A 86 -9.22 11.09 -3.40
C PHE A 86 -8.37 12.22 -4.02
N GLN A 87 -8.02 13.25 -3.25
CA GLN A 87 -7.13 14.34 -3.68
C GLN A 87 -5.67 14.16 -3.25
N LEU A 88 -5.35 13.05 -2.57
CA LEU A 88 -4.01 12.81 -2.03
C LEU A 88 -2.92 12.89 -3.11
N LEU A 89 -3.10 12.21 -4.25
CA LEU A 89 -2.11 12.19 -5.34
C LEU A 89 -1.78 13.60 -5.85
N ASP A 90 -2.80 14.44 -6.05
CA ASP A 90 -2.62 15.82 -6.49
C ASP A 90 -1.88 16.66 -5.44
N ALA A 91 -2.23 16.49 -4.15
CA ALA A 91 -1.61 17.21 -3.06
C ALA A 91 -0.13 16.87 -2.93
N VAL A 92 0.24 15.60 -3.09
CA VAL A 92 1.64 15.16 -3.09
C VAL A 92 2.38 15.66 -4.34
N SER A 93 1.79 15.53 -5.52
CA SER A 93 2.40 15.99 -6.77
C SER A 93 2.68 17.49 -6.74
N LYS A 94 1.76 18.30 -6.20
CA LYS A 94 1.89 19.76 -6.06
C LYS A 94 2.75 20.21 -4.87
N GLY A 95 3.19 19.29 -4.00
CA GLY A 95 3.99 19.60 -2.83
C GLY A 95 3.24 20.20 -1.63
N THR A 96 1.90 20.17 -1.63
CA THR A 96 1.07 20.52 -0.46
C THR A 96 1.32 19.53 0.68
N LEU A 97 1.57 18.28 0.34
CA LEU A 97 2.07 17.21 1.20
C LEU A 97 3.44 16.74 0.68
N ASP A 98 4.31 16.30 1.57
CA ASP A 98 5.61 15.76 1.20
C ASP A 98 5.50 14.33 0.66
N GLY A 99 4.46 13.62 1.10
CA GLY A 99 4.15 12.29 0.65
C GLY A 99 2.76 11.83 1.10
N GLY A 100 2.46 10.57 0.80
CA GLY A 100 1.16 10.01 1.12
C GLY A 100 1.15 8.49 1.11
N HIS A 101 0.07 7.94 1.64
CA HIS A 101 -0.20 6.51 1.69
C HIS A 101 -1.62 6.22 1.24
N GLY A 102 -1.77 5.43 0.19
CA GLY A 102 -3.06 5.13 -0.42
C GLY A 102 -3.03 3.86 -1.26
N VAL A 103 -3.82 3.85 -2.32
CA VAL A 103 -3.87 2.80 -3.34
C VAL A 103 -3.98 3.42 -4.73
N VAL A 104 -3.32 2.81 -5.71
CA VAL A 104 -3.31 3.31 -7.09
C VAL A 104 -4.71 3.30 -7.72
N ALA A 105 -5.56 2.33 -7.33
CA ALA A 105 -6.93 2.21 -7.84
C ALA A 105 -7.82 3.44 -7.57
N TYR A 106 -7.51 4.23 -6.53
CA TYR A 106 -8.23 5.49 -6.25
C TYR A 106 -8.02 6.57 -7.30
N HIS A 107 -7.01 6.41 -8.16
CA HIS A 107 -6.68 7.36 -9.23
C HIS A 107 -7.32 7.02 -10.58
N TYR A 108 -8.25 6.05 -10.61
CA TYR A 108 -8.97 5.59 -11.81
C TYR A 108 -9.53 6.74 -12.65
N GLY A 109 -10.13 7.76 -12.02
CA GLY A 109 -10.71 8.91 -12.72
C GLY A 109 -9.69 9.79 -13.47
N LYS A 110 -8.38 9.66 -13.18
CA LYS A 110 -7.33 10.39 -13.89
C LYS A 110 -6.84 9.65 -15.13
N ASN A 111 -6.71 8.34 -15.03
CA ASN A 111 -6.37 7.44 -16.13
C ASN A 111 -6.84 6.03 -15.77
N SER A 112 -7.63 5.41 -16.64
CA SER A 112 -8.20 4.09 -16.38
C SER A 112 -7.15 3.00 -16.14
N ALA A 113 -5.95 3.14 -16.71
CA ALA A 113 -4.85 2.19 -16.52
C ALA A 113 -4.37 2.12 -15.06
N LEU A 114 -4.50 3.21 -14.27
CA LEU A 114 -4.09 3.22 -12.86
C LEU A 114 -4.88 2.23 -12.00
N ALA A 115 -6.14 1.95 -12.36
CA ALA A 115 -6.92 0.96 -11.63
C ALA A 115 -6.34 -0.46 -11.67
N LEU A 116 -5.53 -0.78 -12.69
CA LEU A 116 -4.99 -2.13 -12.90
C LEU A 116 -3.96 -2.59 -11.85
N TRP A 117 -3.57 -1.71 -10.92
CA TRP A 117 -2.76 -2.06 -9.75
C TRP A 117 -3.59 -2.43 -8.51
N GLY A 118 -4.85 -2.78 -8.66
CA GLY A 118 -5.69 -3.21 -7.53
C GLY A 118 -7.06 -3.68 -7.98
N SER A 119 -7.68 -2.95 -8.90
CA SER A 119 -9.03 -3.20 -9.37
C SER A 119 -9.00 -3.61 -10.84
N GLY A 120 -8.78 -4.88 -11.11
CA GLY A 120 -8.65 -5.41 -12.47
C GLY A 120 -8.84 -6.93 -12.51
N PRO A 121 -8.73 -7.53 -13.70
CA PRO A 121 -8.97 -8.97 -13.87
C PRO A 121 -7.95 -9.86 -13.16
N GLY A 122 -6.77 -9.33 -12.83
CA GLY A 122 -5.70 -10.04 -12.13
C GLY A 122 -5.16 -11.29 -12.87
N PHE A 123 -5.90 -11.85 -13.84
CA PHE A 123 -5.53 -13.01 -14.64
C PHE A 123 -5.13 -14.26 -13.83
N GLY A 124 -5.71 -14.43 -12.65
CA GLY A 124 -5.38 -15.53 -11.74
C GLY A 124 -4.13 -15.30 -10.88
N MET A 125 -3.51 -14.12 -10.94
CA MET A 125 -2.48 -13.75 -9.99
C MET A 125 -3.06 -13.56 -8.60
N ASP A 126 -2.31 -13.92 -7.58
CA ASP A 126 -2.54 -13.47 -6.22
C ASP A 126 -1.90 -12.08 -5.98
N PRO A 127 -2.17 -11.41 -4.84
CA PRO A 127 -1.63 -10.07 -4.59
C PRO A 127 -0.09 -10.00 -4.56
N ASN A 128 0.59 -11.07 -4.09
CA ASN A 128 2.04 -11.13 -4.09
C ASN A 128 2.59 -11.30 -5.51
N MET A 129 1.90 -12.06 -6.36
CA MET A 129 2.26 -12.19 -7.78
C MET A 129 2.12 -10.89 -8.54
N LEU A 130 1.10 -10.07 -8.25
CA LEU A 130 0.97 -8.75 -8.87
C LEU A 130 2.10 -7.82 -8.40
N LEU A 131 2.50 -7.89 -7.13
CA LEU A 131 3.64 -7.15 -6.60
C LEU A 131 4.95 -7.59 -7.27
N ALA A 132 5.13 -8.91 -7.48
CA ALA A 132 6.25 -9.45 -8.23
C ALA A 132 6.26 -8.97 -9.69
N TRP A 133 5.09 -8.91 -10.36
CA TRP A 133 4.98 -8.30 -11.68
C TRP A 133 5.38 -6.82 -11.67
N HIS A 134 4.96 -6.08 -10.65
CA HIS A 134 5.31 -4.67 -10.53
C HIS A 134 6.83 -4.47 -10.52
N TYR A 135 7.55 -5.16 -9.65
CA TYR A 135 8.99 -4.97 -9.47
C TYR A 135 9.87 -5.70 -10.50
N TYR A 136 9.43 -6.88 -10.98
CA TYR A 136 10.25 -7.75 -11.85
C TYR A 136 9.64 -7.99 -13.23
N GLY A 137 8.39 -7.55 -13.46
CA GLY A 137 7.67 -7.72 -14.72
C GLY A 137 7.45 -6.42 -15.49
N GLY A 138 8.08 -5.32 -15.08
CA GLY A 138 8.00 -4.02 -15.77
C GLY A 138 6.87 -3.11 -15.30
N GLY A 139 6.10 -3.51 -14.28
CA GLY A 139 4.97 -2.74 -13.78
C GLY A 139 5.37 -1.37 -13.24
N GLU A 140 6.50 -1.26 -12.53
CA GLU A 140 6.99 0.02 -11.99
C GLU A 140 7.23 1.06 -13.10
N ALA A 141 7.90 0.67 -14.18
CA ALA A 141 8.16 1.55 -15.32
C ALA A 141 6.86 2.01 -15.99
N LEU A 142 5.87 1.10 -16.12
CA LEU A 142 4.54 1.40 -16.66
C LEU A 142 3.77 2.38 -15.77
N LEU A 143 3.79 2.20 -14.45
CA LEU A 143 3.14 3.12 -13.52
C LEU A 143 3.73 4.53 -13.61
N GLN A 144 5.06 4.63 -13.64
CA GLN A 144 5.75 5.90 -13.81
C GLN A 144 5.47 6.54 -15.19
N GLU A 145 5.33 5.75 -16.27
CA GLU A 145 4.93 6.24 -17.61
C GLU A 145 3.52 6.85 -17.55
N ILE A 146 2.57 6.20 -16.88
CA ILE A 146 1.21 6.70 -16.73
C ILE A 146 1.20 8.00 -15.92
N TYR A 147 1.90 8.06 -14.77
CA TYR A 147 1.97 9.30 -13.99
C TYR A 147 2.53 10.47 -14.78
N ARG A 148 3.62 10.25 -15.56
CA ARG A 148 4.15 11.29 -16.44
C ARG A 148 3.15 11.74 -17.52
N SER A 149 2.38 10.80 -18.09
CA SER A 149 1.40 11.10 -19.15
C SER A 149 0.26 12.01 -18.69
N ILE A 150 -0.02 12.06 -17.39
CA ILE A 150 -1.05 12.88 -16.78
C ILE A 150 -0.49 14.01 -15.90
N ASN A 151 0.80 14.37 -16.11
CA ASN A 151 1.51 15.43 -15.38
C ASN A 151 1.50 15.27 -13.85
N ILE A 152 1.58 14.05 -13.35
CA ILE A 152 1.76 13.73 -11.93
C ILE A 152 3.25 13.54 -11.65
N ASP A 153 3.78 14.36 -10.76
CA ASP A 153 5.22 14.39 -10.44
C ASP A 153 5.48 13.81 -9.03
N VAL A 154 5.50 12.48 -8.96
CA VAL A 154 5.72 11.72 -7.72
C VAL A 154 6.72 10.59 -7.93
N VAL A 155 7.35 10.17 -6.82
CA VAL A 155 8.00 8.86 -6.71
C VAL A 155 7.03 7.95 -5.96
N SER A 156 6.74 6.79 -6.54
CA SER A 156 5.76 5.83 -6.03
C SER A 156 6.44 4.51 -5.74
N PHE A 157 6.09 3.92 -4.59
CA PHE A 157 6.47 2.58 -4.19
C PHE A 157 5.22 1.77 -3.88
N LEU A 158 5.17 0.53 -4.34
CA LEU A 158 4.12 -0.39 -3.96
C LEU A 158 4.59 -1.34 -2.86
N TYR A 159 3.69 -1.70 -1.95
CA TYR A 159 4.00 -2.63 -0.88
C TYR A 159 2.72 -3.24 -0.28
N GLY A 160 2.89 -4.24 0.57
CA GLY A 160 1.79 -4.77 1.37
C GLY A 160 0.70 -5.41 0.52
N PRO A 161 0.92 -6.61 -0.05
CA PRO A 161 -0.09 -7.33 -0.80
C PRO A 161 -1.31 -7.61 0.07
N MET A 162 -2.47 -7.11 -0.34
CA MET A 162 -3.73 -7.25 0.39
C MET A 162 -4.41 -8.59 0.06
N PRO A 163 -5.11 -9.22 1.00
CA PRO A 163 -5.92 -10.40 0.69
C PRO A 163 -7.03 -10.05 -0.31
N THR A 164 -7.55 -11.08 -0.99
CA THR A 164 -8.75 -10.93 -1.83
C THR A 164 -9.88 -10.31 -1.03
N GLN A 165 -10.49 -9.28 -1.58
CA GLN A 165 -11.60 -8.58 -0.94
C GLN A 165 -12.88 -9.43 -0.97
N PRO A 166 -13.80 -9.27 0.02
CA PRO A 166 -15.14 -9.80 -0.07
C PRO A 166 -15.87 -9.18 -1.27
N PHE A 167 -16.83 -9.91 -1.84
CA PHE A 167 -17.71 -9.32 -2.85
C PHE A 167 -18.44 -8.09 -2.31
N GLY A 168 -18.85 -8.14 -1.06
CA GLY A 168 -19.42 -7.00 -0.37
C GLY A 168 -20.22 -7.38 0.89
N TRP A 169 -20.64 -6.32 1.56
CA TRP A 169 -21.51 -6.31 2.73
C TRP A 169 -22.89 -5.81 2.34
N PHE A 170 -23.95 -6.52 2.79
CA PHE A 170 -25.32 -6.30 2.35
C PHE A 170 -26.32 -6.33 3.49
N LYS A 171 -27.42 -5.57 3.34
CA LYS A 171 -28.58 -5.65 4.25
C LYS A 171 -29.29 -7.00 4.11
N LYS A 172 -29.33 -7.56 2.90
CA LYS A 172 -29.92 -8.88 2.60
C LYS A 172 -28.90 -9.71 1.81
N PRO A 173 -28.88 -11.05 1.97
CA PRO A 173 -28.02 -11.91 1.18
C PRO A 173 -28.30 -11.78 -0.33
N ILE A 174 -27.22 -11.80 -1.12
CA ILE A 174 -27.24 -11.87 -2.57
C ILE A 174 -27.07 -13.35 -2.97
N ALA A 175 -27.93 -13.88 -3.81
CA ALA A 175 -27.90 -15.27 -4.25
C ALA A 175 -27.73 -15.44 -5.77
N ARG A 176 -28.14 -14.46 -6.57
CA ARG A 176 -28.16 -14.51 -8.03
C ARG A 176 -27.64 -13.22 -8.62
N VAL A 177 -27.19 -13.28 -9.89
CA VAL A 177 -26.74 -12.08 -10.63
C VAL A 177 -27.87 -11.04 -10.70
N ASP A 178 -29.12 -11.45 -10.85
CA ASP A 178 -30.27 -10.53 -10.92
C ASP A 178 -30.49 -9.74 -9.64
N ASP A 179 -30.05 -10.23 -8.49
CA ASP A 179 -30.15 -9.52 -7.20
C ASP A 179 -29.24 -8.27 -7.13
N ILE A 180 -28.30 -8.16 -8.08
CA ILE A 180 -27.36 -7.01 -8.19
C ILE A 180 -28.00 -5.88 -9.00
N LYS A 181 -28.97 -6.16 -9.85
CA LYS A 181 -29.58 -5.17 -10.73
C LYS A 181 -30.28 -4.07 -9.96
N GLY A 182 -29.93 -2.81 -10.28
CA GLY A 182 -30.47 -1.61 -9.62
C GLY A 182 -29.99 -1.38 -8.21
N MET A 183 -29.14 -2.25 -7.64
CA MET A 183 -28.57 -2.09 -6.30
C MET A 183 -27.68 -0.84 -6.27
N LYS A 184 -27.89 0.02 -5.30
CA LYS A 184 -26.97 1.12 -5.02
C LYS A 184 -25.75 0.58 -4.29
N PHE A 185 -24.66 0.43 -5.03
CA PHE A 185 -23.48 -0.24 -4.54
C PHE A 185 -22.24 0.66 -4.50
N ARG A 186 -21.50 0.64 -3.41
CA ARG A 186 -20.22 1.33 -3.32
C ARG A 186 -19.08 0.43 -3.76
N THR A 187 -18.32 0.88 -4.72
CA THR A 187 -17.00 0.33 -5.07
C THR A 187 -16.11 1.43 -5.66
N VAL A 188 -14.86 1.12 -5.96
CA VAL A 188 -13.87 2.06 -6.50
C VAL A 188 -13.09 1.43 -7.66
N GLY A 189 -12.27 2.24 -8.32
CA GLY A 189 -11.41 1.78 -9.41
C GLY A 189 -12.20 1.23 -10.60
N LEU A 190 -11.62 0.28 -11.29
CA LEU A 190 -12.23 -0.36 -12.45
C LEU A 190 -13.42 -1.29 -12.09
N ALA A 191 -13.54 -1.68 -10.82
CA ALA A 191 -14.71 -2.42 -10.34
C ALA A 191 -16.01 -1.63 -10.51
N VAL A 192 -15.95 -0.29 -10.61
CA VAL A 192 -17.09 0.55 -10.98
C VAL A 192 -17.69 0.10 -12.31
N ASP A 193 -16.85 -0.10 -13.34
CA ASP A 193 -17.30 -0.58 -14.65
C ASP A 193 -17.86 -2.01 -14.56
N MET A 194 -17.22 -2.90 -13.81
CA MET A 194 -17.65 -4.28 -13.65
C MET A 194 -19.03 -4.40 -12.98
N TYR A 195 -19.23 -3.76 -11.84
CA TYR A 195 -20.53 -3.80 -11.16
C TYR A 195 -21.61 -3.06 -11.96
N THR A 196 -21.25 -2.04 -12.74
CA THR A 196 -22.17 -1.37 -13.67
C THR A 196 -22.58 -2.30 -14.81
N ASP A 197 -21.65 -3.06 -15.41
CA ASP A 197 -21.98 -4.08 -16.43
C ASP A 197 -22.91 -5.18 -15.88
N MET A 198 -22.75 -5.49 -14.57
CA MET A 198 -23.63 -6.44 -13.86
C MET A 198 -24.98 -5.82 -13.46
N GLY A 199 -25.21 -4.53 -13.74
CA GLY A 199 -26.48 -3.83 -13.53
C GLY A 199 -26.64 -3.06 -12.23
N ALA A 200 -25.58 -2.92 -11.42
CA ALA A 200 -25.62 -2.10 -10.20
C ALA A 200 -25.61 -0.60 -10.52
N ALA A 201 -26.20 0.20 -9.63
CA ALA A 201 -26.07 1.66 -9.59
C ALA A 201 -24.86 2.02 -8.66
N VAL A 202 -23.70 2.22 -9.27
CA VAL A 202 -22.44 2.34 -8.53
C VAL A 202 -22.17 3.78 -8.10
N ASN A 203 -21.72 3.97 -6.85
CA ASN A 203 -21.30 5.24 -6.27
C ASN A 203 -19.95 5.10 -5.55
N PRO A 204 -18.86 5.66 -6.08
CA PRO A 204 -17.56 5.65 -5.42
C PRO A 204 -17.54 6.57 -4.19
N LEU A 205 -17.14 6.01 -3.04
CA LEU A 205 -16.96 6.74 -1.79
C LEU A 205 -15.62 6.33 -1.14
N PRO A 206 -14.91 7.25 -0.48
CA PRO A 206 -13.75 6.90 0.33
C PRO A 206 -14.16 6.08 1.56
N GLY A 207 -13.22 5.26 2.10
CA GLY A 207 -13.51 4.28 3.15
C GLY A 207 -14.27 4.82 4.36
N GLY A 208 -13.91 6.03 4.83
CA GLY A 208 -14.57 6.65 5.98
C GLY A 208 -16.03 7.06 5.79
N GLU A 209 -16.51 7.12 4.54
CA GLU A 209 -17.88 7.53 4.20
C GLU A 209 -18.83 6.35 3.97
N ILE A 210 -18.31 5.12 3.86
CA ILE A 210 -19.09 3.95 3.47
C ILE A 210 -20.12 3.57 4.54
N VAL A 211 -19.68 3.34 5.78
CA VAL A 211 -20.58 2.91 6.87
C VAL A 211 -21.65 3.97 7.15
N PRO A 212 -21.36 5.28 7.22
CA PRO A 212 -22.40 6.32 7.29
C PRO A 212 -23.38 6.31 6.12
N ALA A 213 -22.94 5.96 4.90
CA ALA A 213 -23.83 5.88 3.74
C ALA A 213 -24.75 4.65 3.77
N LEU A 214 -24.23 3.50 4.25
CA LEU A 214 -25.01 2.28 4.50
C LEU A 214 -26.08 2.50 5.58
N ASP A 215 -25.70 3.13 6.70
CA ASP A 215 -26.58 3.41 7.83
C ASP A 215 -27.77 4.29 7.41
N ARG A 216 -27.49 5.37 6.66
CA ARG A 216 -28.50 6.28 6.14
C ARG A 216 -29.31 5.73 4.95
N GLY A 217 -28.98 4.56 4.43
CA GLY A 217 -29.66 3.96 3.27
C GLY A 217 -29.38 4.67 1.94
N LEU A 218 -28.29 5.43 1.85
CA LEU A 218 -27.84 6.04 0.61
C LEU A 218 -27.29 4.98 -0.37
N ILE A 219 -26.75 3.88 0.18
CA ILE A 219 -26.32 2.69 -0.55
C ILE A 219 -26.92 1.44 0.09
N ASP A 220 -27.10 0.39 -0.72
CA ASP A 220 -27.71 -0.89 -0.30
C ASP A 220 -26.66 -1.93 0.08
N GLY A 221 -25.45 -1.78 -0.46
CA GLY A 221 -24.29 -2.62 -0.22
C GLY A 221 -22.99 -1.90 -0.54
N ALA A 222 -21.91 -2.44 -0.01
CA ALA A 222 -20.56 -1.94 -0.27
C ALA A 222 -19.53 -3.04 -0.09
N GLU A 223 -18.46 -2.99 -0.85
CA GLU A 223 -17.20 -3.64 -0.51
C GLU A 223 -16.28 -2.66 0.21
N PHE A 224 -15.27 -3.19 0.91
CA PHE A 224 -14.13 -2.36 1.29
C PHE A 224 -12.84 -3.16 1.19
N ASN A 225 -12.49 -4.04 2.19
CA ASN A 225 -11.25 -4.76 2.00
C ASN A 225 -11.15 -6.12 2.74
N ASN A 226 -11.13 -6.12 4.07
CA ASN A 226 -10.79 -7.32 4.84
C ASN A 226 -11.44 -7.32 6.23
N ALA A 227 -11.38 -8.46 6.93
CA ALA A 227 -12.05 -8.64 8.20
C ALA A 227 -11.65 -7.59 9.26
N SER A 228 -10.37 -7.22 9.34
CA SER A 228 -9.88 -6.25 10.33
C SER A 228 -10.33 -4.83 10.01
N SER A 229 -10.15 -4.39 8.78
CA SER A 229 -10.54 -3.05 8.35
C SER A 229 -12.06 -2.87 8.43
N ASP A 230 -12.81 -3.81 7.86
CA ASP A 230 -14.27 -3.76 7.83
C ASP A 230 -14.87 -3.75 9.26
N ARG A 231 -14.30 -4.55 10.18
CA ARG A 231 -14.67 -4.53 11.59
C ARG A 231 -14.38 -3.18 12.24
N LEU A 232 -13.17 -2.65 12.08
CA LEU A 232 -12.76 -1.37 12.68
C LEU A 232 -13.56 -0.19 12.15
N LEU A 233 -13.96 -0.22 10.88
CA LEU A 233 -14.82 0.80 10.30
C LEU A 233 -16.26 0.74 10.79
N GLY A 234 -16.73 -0.43 11.29
CA GLY A 234 -18.06 -0.60 11.85
C GLY A 234 -19.08 -1.18 10.87
N PHE A 235 -18.66 -1.87 9.81
CA PHE A 235 -19.59 -2.55 8.90
C PHE A 235 -20.58 -3.48 9.63
N PRO A 236 -20.13 -4.32 10.59
CA PRO A 236 -21.03 -5.25 11.28
C PRO A 236 -22.09 -4.57 12.16
N ASP A 237 -21.93 -3.28 12.47
CA ASP A 237 -22.93 -2.55 13.27
C ASP A 237 -24.15 -2.16 12.42
N VAL A 238 -23.99 -2.06 11.10
CA VAL A 238 -25.01 -1.60 10.15
C VAL A 238 -25.55 -2.72 9.27
N VAL A 239 -24.68 -3.65 8.83
CA VAL A 239 -25.02 -4.78 7.95
C VAL A 239 -24.39 -6.08 8.47
N LYS A 240 -25.10 -7.20 8.30
CA LYS A 240 -24.69 -8.50 8.84
C LYS A 240 -24.35 -9.56 7.80
N ASN A 241 -24.57 -9.32 6.52
CA ASN A 241 -24.31 -10.30 5.47
C ASN A 241 -23.06 -9.91 4.70
N CYS A 242 -22.02 -10.73 4.80
CA CYS A 242 -20.76 -10.54 4.07
C CYS A 242 -20.55 -11.69 3.09
N MET A 243 -20.58 -11.38 1.79
CA MET A 243 -20.34 -12.34 0.72
C MET A 243 -18.87 -12.39 0.36
N LEU A 244 -18.24 -13.54 0.55
CA LEU A 244 -16.79 -13.74 0.40
C LEU A 244 -16.43 -14.25 -1.01
N GLN A 245 -15.23 -13.91 -1.43
CA GLN A 245 -14.61 -14.26 -2.71
C GLN A 245 -15.16 -13.43 -3.87
N SER A 246 -14.28 -12.73 -4.54
CA SER A 246 -14.64 -11.90 -5.69
C SER A 246 -13.44 -11.63 -6.58
N PHE A 247 -13.70 -11.44 -7.86
CA PHE A 247 -12.68 -11.06 -8.84
C PHE A 247 -12.64 -9.55 -9.12
N HIS A 248 -13.32 -8.72 -8.32
CA HIS A 248 -13.33 -7.28 -8.55
C HIS A 248 -12.03 -6.59 -8.11
N GLN A 249 -11.49 -7.00 -6.97
CA GLN A 249 -10.21 -6.53 -6.39
C GLN A 249 -9.50 -7.71 -5.70
N SER A 250 -8.94 -8.60 -6.50
CA SER A 250 -8.27 -9.80 -6.00
C SER A 250 -6.77 -9.64 -5.77
N THR A 251 -6.17 -8.53 -6.20
CA THR A 251 -4.71 -8.36 -6.30
C THR A 251 -4.24 -6.96 -5.90
N GLU A 252 -4.83 -6.33 -4.91
CA GLU A 252 -4.50 -4.95 -4.53
C GLU A 252 -3.24 -4.85 -3.65
N GLN A 253 -2.53 -3.70 -3.74
CA GLN A 253 -1.41 -3.31 -2.89
C GLN A 253 -1.56 -1.87 -2.44
N PHE A 254 -0.89 -1.51 -1.34
CA PHE A 254 -0.73 -0.13 -0.94
C PHE A 254 0.29 0.60 -1.81
N GLU A 255 0.10 1.90 -1.88
CA GLU A 255 1.03 2.83 -2.53
C GLU A 255 1.56 3.85 -1.52
N ILE A 256 2.88 4.01 -1.52
CA ILE A 256 3.58 5.09 -0.82
C ILE A 256 4.02 6.11 -1.87
N LEU A 257 3.61 7.35 -1.69
CA LEU A 257 3.91 8.47 -2.57
C LEU A 257 4.89 9.43 -1.90
N PHE A 258 5.86 9.91 -2.67
CA PHE A 258 6.71 11.05 -2.30
C PHE A 258 6.58 12.13 -3.37
N ASN A 259 6.53 13.40 -2.95
CA ASN A 259 6.78 14.50 -3.88
C ASN A 259 8.17 14.32 -4.51
N ARG A 260 8.26 14.31 -5.84
CA ARG A 260 9.51 13.97 -6.55
C ARG A 260 10.66 14.90 -6.21
N ALA A 261 10.41 16.20 -6.16
CA ALA A 261 11.48 17.18 -5.88
C ALA A 261 12.04 16.97 -4.46
N LYS A 262 11.18 16.75 -3.47
CA LYS A 262 11.58 16.51 -2.09
C LYS A 262 12.32 15.18 -1.91
N TYR A 263 11.82 14.12 -2.58
CA TYR A 263 12.52 12.81 -2.59
C TYR A 263 13.90 12.92 -3.25
N ASN A 264 13.98 13.61 -4.39
CA ASN A 264 15.25 13.75 -5.11
C ASN A 264 16.29 14.54 -4.32
N ALA A 265 15.88 15.48 -3.47
CA ALA A 265 16.76 16.26 -2.59
C ALA A 265 17.36 15.43 -1.44
N LEU A 266 16.83 14.23 -1.14
CA LEU A 266 17.38 13.36 -0.09
C LEU A 266 18.77 12.83 -0.48
N PRO A 267 19.70 12.68 0.48
CA PRO A 267 20.94 11.93 0.31
C PRO A 267 20.69 10.50 -0.18
N ALA A 268 21.66 9.95 -0.90
CA ALA A 268 21.51 8.63 -1.52
C ALA A 268 21.28 7.49 -0.49
N ASP A 269 21.90 7.57 0.67
CA ASP A 269 21.74 6.60 1.76
C ASP A 269 20.33 6.67 2.40
N LEU A 270 19.73 7.86 2.51
CA LEU A 270 18.35 7.99 2.97
C LEU A 270 17.34 7.46 1.94
N LYS A 271 17.62 7.61 0.62
CA LYS A 271 16.82 6.96 -0.42
C LYS A 271 16.88 5.45 -0.28
N LYS A 272 18.07 4.88 -0.03
CA LYS A 272 18.22 3.44 0.23
C LYS A 272 17.52 2.99 1.51
N THR A 273 17.54 3.82 2.55
CA THR A 273 16.74 3.58 3.76
C THR A 273 15.24 3.46 3.44
N ILE A 274 14.73 4.32 2.56
CA ILE A 274 13.32 4.26 2.10
C ILE A 274 13.06 2.97 1.33
N ASP A 275 13.93 2.58 0.37
CA ASP A 275 13.78 1.36 -0.40
C ASP A 275 13.63 0.14 0.53
N TYR A 276 14.56 -0.05 1.49
CA TYR A 276 14.52 -1.16 2.43
C TYR A 276 13.37 -1.05 3.46
N ALA A 277 12.96 0.17 3.84
CA ALA A 277 11.80 0.35 4.71
C ALA A 277 10.49 -0.09 4.03
N VAL A 278 10.35 0.15 2.73
CA VAL A 278 9.22 -0.33 1.92
C VAL A 278 9.16 -1.86 1.91
N GLU A 279 10.29 -2.52 1.65
CA GLU A 279 10.37 -3.99 1.65
C GLU A 279 10.07 -4.57 3.03
N ALA A 280 10.68 -4.03 4.09
CA ALA A 280 10.44 -4.44 5.47
C ALA A 280 8.98 -4.20 5.90
N ALA A 281 8.38 -3.08 5.52
CA ALA A 281 6.98 -2.79 5.80
C ALA A 281 6.04 -3.73 5.03
N SER A 282 6.39 -4.11 3.79
CA SER A 282 5.63 -5.06 2.98
C SER A 282 5.58 -6.44 3.63
N ALA A 283 6.72 -6.96 4.08
CA ALA A 283 6.80 -8.25 4.75
C ALA A 283 6.04 -8.25 6.09
N ASP A 284 6.30 -7.26 6.94
CA ASP A 284 5.64 -7.12 8.25
C ASP A 284 4.11 -6.99 8.13
N MET A 285 3.65 -6.15 7.21
CA MET A 285 2.22 -5.99 6.93
C MET A 285 1.58 -7.31 6.49
N SER A 286 2.24 -8.07 5.59
CA SER A 286 1.69 -9.33 5.10
C SER A 286 1.50 -10.35 6.23
N TRP A 287 2.46 -10.45 7.15
CA TRP A 287 2.36 -11.35 8.32
C TRP A 287 1.33 -10.86 9.33
N LYS A 288 1.35 -9.57 9.67
CA LYS A 288 0.38 -8.92 10.56
C LYS A 288 -1.05 -9.07 10.02
N ALA A 289 -1.25 -8.92 8.71
CA ALA A 289 -2.56 -9.07 8.07
C ALA A 289 -3.13 -10.47 8.25
N VAL A 290 -2.33 -11.54 8.11
CA VAL A 290 -2.79 -12.93 8.33
C VAL A 290 -3.26 -13.13 9.76
N ASP A 291 -2.47 -12.71 10.75
CA ASP A 291 -2.81 -12.86 12.18
C ASP A 291 -4.06 -12.03 12.54
N ARG A 292 -4.08 -10.76 12.18
CA ARG A 292 -5.17 -9.84 12.53
C ARG A 292 -6.49 -10.23 11.83
N ASN A 293 -6.46 -10.48 10.52
CA ASN A 293 -7.67 -10.85 9.78
C ASN A 293 -8.27 -12.17 10.27
N SER A 294 -7.45 -13.17 10.59
CA SER A 294 -7.95 -14.45 11.10
C SER A 294 -8.63 -14.30 12.46
N LYS A 295 -8.07 -13.51 13.36
CA LYS A 295 -8.69 -13.22 14.67
C LYS A 295 -9.99 -12.43 14.53
N ASP A 296 -9.95 -11.34 13.73
CA ASP A 296 -11.11 -10.48 13.54
C ASP A 296 -12.24 -11.19 12.77
N TYR A 297 -11.92 -12.13 11.88
CA TYR A 297 -12.91 -12.99 11.23
C TYR A 297 -13.67 -13.85 12.24
N GLU A 298 -12.99 -14.43 13.24
CA GLU A 298 -13.65 -15.17 14.31
C GLU A 298 -14.52 -14.26 15.20
N GLU A 299 -14.03 -13.06 15.52
CA GLU A 299 -14.82 -12.08 16.30
C GLU A 299 -16.06 -11.62 15.54
N LEU A 300 -15.96 -11.40 14.24
CA LEU A 300 -17.10 -11.05 13.38
C LEU A 300 -18.16 -12.17 13.36
N LYS A 301 -17.75 -13.44 13.30
CA LYS A 301 -18.67 -14.59 13.41
C LYS A 301 -19.38 -14.61 14.76
N LYS A 302 -18.65 -14.38 15.86
CA LYS A 302 -19.22 -14.28 17.20
C LYS A 302 -20.21 -13.11 17.33
N ALA A 303 -19.96 -12.01 16.62
CA ALA A 303 -20.85 -10.85 16.56
C ALA A 303 -22.08 -11.06 15.65
N GLY A 304 -22.28 -12.26 15.13
CA GLY A 304 -23.43 -12.66 14.32
C GLY A 304 -23.36 -12.25 12.85
N VAL A 305 -22.17 -12.00 12.32
CA VAL A 305 -22.00 -11.78 10.89
C VAL A 305 -22.22 -13.10 10.12
N ASN A 306 -23.12 -13.07 9.16
CA ASN A 306 -23.38 -14.17 8.23
C ASN A 306 -22.39 -14.11 7.08
N PHE A 307 -21.33 -14.91 7.15
CA PHE A 307 -20.40 -15.10 6.03
C PHE A 307 -20.84 -16.22 5.12
N TYR A 308 -20.91 -15.94 3.84
CA TYR A 308 -21.24 -16.93 2.83
C TYR A 308 -20.41 -16.70 1.56
N LYS A 309 -20.25 -17.76 0.76
CA LYS A 309 -19.45 -17.70 -0.47
C LYS A 309 -20.26 -17.11 -1.60
N THR A 310 -19.58 -16.35 -2.45
CA THR A 310 -20.14 -15.90 -3.72
C THR A 310 -20.47 -17.12 -4.60
N PRO A 311 -21.72 -17.24 -5.09
CA PRO A 311 -22.09 -18.30 -6.01
C PRO A 311 -21.25 -18.28 -7.30
N ASP A 312 -20.90 -19.46 -7.82
CA ASP A 312 -20.08 -19.60 -9.03
C ASP A 312 -20.67 -18.84 -10.23
N ALA A 313 -21.99 -18.79 -10.36
CA ALA A 313 -22.65 -18.04 -11.43
C ALA A 313 -22.31 -16.53 -11.36
N ILE A 314 -22.21 -15.95 -10.17
CA ILE A 314 -21.81 -14.54 -9.96
C ILE A 314 -20.32 -14.36 -10.27
N LEU A 315 -19.45 -15.26 -9.80
CA LEU A 315 -18.02 -15.22 -10.12
C LEU A 315 -17.77 -15.31 -11.64
N ARG A 316 -18.49 -16.20 -12.36
CA ARG A 316 -18.40 -16.27 -13.82
C ARG A 316 -18.92 -15.02 -14.52
N ALA A 317 -19.97 -14.39 -13.98
CA ALA A 317 -20.47 -13.11 -14.50
C ALA A 317 -19.44 -11.99 -14.34
N GLN A 318 -18.68 -11.94 -13.21
CA GLN A 318 -17.57 -11.00 -13.05
C GLN A 318 -16.47 -11.22 -14.10
N LEU A 319 -16.08 -12.47 -14.37
CA LEU A 319 -15.07 -12.77 -15.38
C LEU A 319 -15.55 -12.36 -16.79
N ALA A 320 -16.80 -12.63 -17.12
CA ALA A 320 -17.39 -12.20 -18.39
C ALA A 320 -17.50 -10.67 -18.53
N ALA A 321 -17.76 -9.96 -17.43
CA ALA A 321 -17.72 -8.50 -17.39
C ALA A 321 -16.30 -7.98 -17.62
N TRP A 322 -15.28 -8.61 -17.01
CA TRP A 322 -13.87 -8.26 -17.26
C TRP A 322 -13.48 -8.40 -18.72
N ASP A 323 -13.90 -9.45 -19.43
CA ASP A 323 -13.59 -9.62 -20.85
C ASP A 323 -14.06 -8.41 -21.67
N LYS A 324 -15.30 -7.95 -21.46
CA LYS A 324 -15.86 -6.76 -22.13
C LYS A 324 -15.11 -5.47 -21.76
N ILE A 325 -14.78 -5.30 -20.47
CA ILE A 325 -14.10 -4.09 -19.99
C ILE A 325 -12.68 -4.01 -20.55
N ILE A 326 -11.96 -5.13 -20.59
CA ILE A 326 -10.60 -5.20 -21.17
C ILE A 326 -10.63 -4.78 -22.63
N GLU A 327 -11.57 -5.31 -23.43
CA GLU A 327 -11.71 -4.95 -24.83
C GLU A 327 -12.03 -3.46 -25.00
N LYS A 328 -13.07 -2.98 -24.32
CA LYS A 328 -13.49 -1.57 -24.40
C LYS A 328 -12.38 -0.61 -23.97
N LYS A 329 -11.86 -0.77 -22.74
CA LYS A 329 -10.83 0.15 -22.19
C LYS A 329 -9.50 0.04 -22.93
N GLY A 330 -9.15 -1.15 -23.43
CA GLY A 330 -7.97 -1.34 -24.26
C GLY A 330 -8.03 -0.60 -25.60
N THR A 331 -9.23 -0.46 -26.18
CA THR A 331 -9.45 0.35 -27.38
C THR A 331 -9.41 1.86 -27.07
N GLU A 332 -9.97 2.27 -25.92
CA GLU A 332 -10.05 3.68 -25.51
C GLU A 332 -8.71 4.25 -25.02
N ASN A 333 -7.85 3.42 -24.41
CA ASN A 333 -6.63 3.86 -23.74
C ASN A 333 -5.43 2.94 -24.08
N PRO A 334 -4.47 3.40 -24.90
CA PRO A 334 -3.30 2.60 -25.25
C PRO A 334 -2.43 2.20 -24.05
N LEU A 335 -2.34 3.04 -23.01
CA LEU A 335 -1.60 2.70 -21.77
C LEU A 335 -2.31 1.60 -21.00
N PHE A 336 -3.65 1.61 -20.95
CA PHE A 336 -4.42 0.52 -20.37
C PHE A 336 -4.12 -0.80 -21.09
N LYS A 337 -4.16 -0.79 -22.44
CA LYS A 337 -3.84 -1.98 -23.22
C LYS A 337 -2.43 -2.49 -22.93
N LYS A 338 -1.44 -1.58 -22.88
CA LYS A 338 -0.04 -1.91 -22.60
C LYS A 338 0.13 -2.60 -21.24
N VAL A 339 -0.55 -2.11 -20.20
CA VAL A 339 -0.54 -2.72 -18.87
C VAL A 339 -1.21 -4.10 -18.88
N ILE A 340 -2.39 -4.22 -19.47
CA ILE A 340 -3.12 -5.51 -19.60
C ILE A 340 -2.27 -6.56 -20.31
N ASP A 341 -1.61 -6.20 -21.41
CA ASP A 341 -0.79 -7.15 -22.17
C ASP A 341 0.41 -7.61 -21.33
N ALA A 342 1.06 -6.69 -20.60
CA ALA A 342 2.17 -7.01 -19.70
C ALA A 342 1.74 -7.90 -18.52
N GLN A 343 0.63 -7.58 -17.85
CA GLN A 343 0.07 -8.39 -16.76
C GLN A 343 -0.30 -9.78 -17.25
N ARG A 344 -0.99 -9.90 -18.41
CA ARG A 344 -1.40 -11.17 -19.00
C ARG A 344 -0.19 -12.06 -19.33
N ALA A 345 0.86 -11.48 -19.89
CA ALA A 345 2.09 -12.22 -20.22
C ALA A 345 2.78 -12.75 -18.96
N PHE A 346 2.89 -11.92 -17.91
CA PHE A 346 3.46 -12.33 -16.63
C PHE A 346 2.60 -13.40 -15.94
N ALA A 347 1.28 -13.18 -15.84
CA ALA A 347 0.33 -14.08 -15.21
C ALA A 347 0.33 -15.47 -15.86
N ARG A 348 0.40 -15.54 -17.21
CA ARG A 348 0.48 -16.82 -17.92
C ARG A 348 1.68 -17.66 -17.46
N ARG A 349 2.84 -17.03 -17.28
CA ARG A 349 4.06 -17.72 -16.84
C ARG A 349 4.05 -18.03 -15.34
N ALA A 350 3.78 -17.02 -14.52
CA ALA A 350 3.83 -17.15 -13.06
C ALA A 350 2.68 -18.02 -12.53
N GLY A 351 1.47 -17.87 -13.10
CA GLY A 351 0.31 -18.67 -12.72
C GLY A 351 0.46 -20.13 -13.12
N ALA A 352 1.02 -20.43 -14.30
CA ALA A 352 1.32 -21.81 -14.69
C ALA A 352 2.28 -22.47 -13.69
N TRP A 353 3.39 -21.80 -13.35
CA TRP A 353 4.33 -22.28 -12.35
C TRP A 353 3.66 -22.53 -11.00
N GLN A 354 2.84 -21.59 -10.51
CA GLN A 354 2.15 -21.71 -9.22
C GLN A 354 1.16 -22.89 -9.24
N ASN A 355 0.37 -23.02 -10.29
CA ASN A 355 -0.64 -24.09 -10.41
C ASN A 355 0.01 -25.48 -10.48
N ASP A 356 1.15 -25.61 -11.16
CA ASP A 356 1.84 -26.89 -11.33
C ASP A 356 2.72 -27.27 -10.13
N TYR A 357 3.27 -26.28 -9.44
CA TYR A 357 4.33 -26.47 -8.44
C TYR A 357 3.84 -26.48 -7.00
N LEU A 358 2.83 -25.65 -6.67
CA LEU A 358 2.34 -25.55 -5.30
C LEU A 358 1.32 -26.65 -5.00
N VAL A 359 1.42 -27.22 -3.82
CA VAL A 359 0.43 -28.18 -3.33
C VAL A 359 -0.91 -27.49 -3.06
N ASP A 360 -2.01 -28.25 -3.14
CA ASP A 360 -3.32 -27.75 -2.70
C ASP A 360 -3.37 -27.62 -1.17
N PHE A 361 -3.06 -26.43 -0.68
CA PHE A 361 -3.13 -26.12 0.75
C PHE A 361 -4.53 -26.33 1.34
N LYS A 362 -5.59 -26.15 0.54
CA LYS A 362 -6.95 -26.38 0.97
C LYS A 362 -7.23 -27.87 1.23
N MET A 363 -6.64 -28.76 0.45
CA MET A 363 -6.71 -30.21 0.67
C MET A 363 -6.14 -30.57 2.05
N ALA A 364 -4.94 -30.02 2.39
CA ALA A 364 -4.33 -30.25 3.69
C ALA A 364 -5.15 -29.68 4.84
N TYR A 365 -5.66 -28.44 4.69
CA TYR A 365 -6.55 -27.83 5.68
C TYR A 365 -7.80 -28.68 5.92
N ASN A 366 -8.46 -29.13 4.87
CA ASN A 366 -9.66 -29.95 4.98
C ASN A 366 -9.37 -31.32 5.63
N HIS A 367 -8.21 -31.92 5.37
CA HIS A 367 -7.81 -33.17 5.99
C HIS A 367 -7.73 -33.06 7.52
N TYR A 368 -7.19 -31.94 8.05
CA TYR A 368 -6.98 -31.78 9.48
C TYR A 368 -8.18 -31.18 10.21
N PHE A 369 -8.97 -30.32 9.58
CA PHE A 369 -9.92 -29.45 10.26
C PHE A 369 -11.36 -29.52 9.72
N ALA A 370 -11.64 -30.02 8.51
CA ALA A 370 -13.03 -30.22 8.09
C ALA A 370 -13.66 -31.35 8.90
N ARG A 371 -14.84 -31.11 9.44
CA ARG A 371 -15.60 -32.16 10.14
C ARG A 371 -15.85 -33.32 9.16
N ARG A 372 -15.46 -34.52 9.55
CA ARG A 372 -15.81 -35.78 8.90
C ARG A 372 -17.29 -36.05 9.07
#